data_8cea9a5ba974fcc3e0bc3b1aae3bb061
#
_entry.id   8cea9a5ba974fcc3e0bc3b1aae3bb061
#
_cell.length_a   1.000
_cell.length_b   1.000
_cell.length_c   1.000
_cell.angle_alpha   90.00
_cell.angle_beta   90.00
_cell.angle_gamma   90.00
#
_symmetry.space_group_name_H-M   'P 1'
#
loop_
_entity.id
_entity.type
_entity.pdbx_description
1 polymer ?
#
loop_
_entity_poly.entity_id
_entity_poly.type
_entity_poly.pdbx_seq_one_letter_code
_entity_poly.pdbx_strand_id
1 'polypeptide(L)'
;NFNFDGAEFTIKGNVTDNNSGKIFIKADGNDIDVINGVFSITKFSPVDTEINIIAIDEWGNTSKKLVKININKNTNTTVKKLEPLNPTLIKSNQESNKVALIIGIENYSDIPKVSYANDDAKFFFEYASTALGVSSDNIKMLIDKDATYIEINKILKKWLKSKIKPGKTDLIIFYAGHGLASKDNKELYLLPQDADPDLLSISAISRTKLFKEIEILKPKTTTFFFDACYTGSSRDDELIMADARPIRILDDVNENIPENFTIFSATKLNQIASGLK
;
A
#
# COMPACT_ATOMS: atom_id res chain seq x y z
N ASN A 1 -4.41 3.56 -19.34
CA ASN A 1 -2.95 3.51 -19.29
C ASN A 1 -2.47 4.85 -18.74
N PHE A 2 -2.15 4.90 -17.45
CA PHE A 2 -1.44 6.03 -16.87
C PHE A 2 0.03 5.86 -17.25
N ASN A 3 0.56 6.75 -18.08
CA ASN A 3 1.99 6.85 -18.32
C ASN A 3 2.59 7.61 -17.12
N PHE A 4 3.22 6.90 -16.21
CA PHE A 4 4.11 7.53 -15.24
C PHE A 4 5.40 7.95 -15.96
N ASP A 5 5.91 9.15 -15.69
CA ASP A 5 7.23 9.57 -16.13
C ASP A 5 8.27 8.66 -15.46
N GLY A 6 8.90 7.82 -16.25
CA GLY A 6 9.88 6.85 -15.79
C GLY A 6 9.96 5.66 -16.73
N ALA A 7 10.87 4.77 -16.46
CA ALA A 7 11.03 3.55 -17.23
C ALA A 7 11.20 2.32 -16.32
N GLU A 8 10.52 1.24 -16.68
CA GLU A 8 10.92 -0.08 -16.22
C GLU A 8 12.13 -0.52 -17.04
N PHE A 9 13.16 -0.95 -16.36
CA PHE A 9 14.38 -1.46 -16.98
C PHE A 9 14.78 -2.81 -16.39
N THR A 10 15.45 -3.62 -17.19
CA THR A 10 15.97 -4.91 -16.77
C THR A 10 17.48 -4.96 -17.00
N ILE A 11 18.25 -5.19 -15.93
CA ILE A 11 19.68 -5.47 -15.98
C ILE A 11 19.83 -6.98 -16.02
N LYS A 12 20.46 -7.50 -17.08
CA LYS A 12 20.87 -8.91 -17.17
C LYS A 12 22.38 -8.99 -17.06
N GLY A 13 22.88 -9.95 -16.29
CA GLY A 13 24.30 -10.15 -16.15
C GLY A 13 24.67 -11.60 -16.01
N ASN A 14 25.93 -11.88 -16.35
CA ASN A 14 26.55 -13.17 -16.11
C ASN A 14 27.63 -13.02 -15.03
N VAL A 15 27.71 -14.00 -14.18
CA VAL A 15 28.76 -14.09 -13.17
C VAL A 15 29.42 -15.45 -13.25
N THR A 16 30.76 -15.46 -13.25
CA THR A 16 31.58 -16.68 -13.26
C THR A 16 32.73 -16.51 -12.30
N ASP A 17 33.14 -17.61 -11.71
CA ASP A 17 34.35 -17.70 -10.93
C ASP A 17 35.05 -19.01 -11.28
N ASN A 18 36.39 -18.98 -11.38
CA ASN A 18 37.17 -20.15 -11.81
C ASN A 18 37.32 -21.21 -10.71
N ASN A 19 37.11 -20.84 -9.44
CA ASN A 19 37.39 -21.66 -8.28
C ASN A 19 36.17 -21.89 -7.38
N SER A 20 35.06 -21.17 -7.63
CA SER A 20 33.83 -21.25 -6.82
C SER A 20 32.70 -21.91 -7.60
N GLY A 21 32.02 -22.86 -6.96
CA GLY A 21 30.81 -23.49 -7.49
C GLY A 21 29.53 -22.70 -7.22
N LYS A 22 29.56 -21.78 -6.23
CA LYS A 22 28.40 -20.96 -5.84
C LYS A 22 28.79 -19.50 -5.74
N ILE A 23 27.98 -18.69 -6.42
CA ILE A 23 28.12 -17.23 -6.41
C ILE A 23 26.77 -16.63 -6.02
N PHE A 24 26.79 -15.71 -5.08
CA PHE A 24 25.63 -14.95 -4.61
C PHE A 24 25.69 -13.53 -5.18
N ILE A 25 24.58 -12.99 -5.64
CA ILE A 25 24.49 -11.62 -6.14
C ILE A 25 23.62 -10.79 -5.20
N LYS A 26 24.08 -9.60 -4.86
CA LYS A 26 23.28 -8.56 -4.21
C LYS A 26 23.20 -7.33 -5.09
N ALA A 27 21.97 -6.76 -5.22
CA ALA A 27 21.75 -5.48 -5.87
C ALA A 27 21.14 -4.51 -4.86
N ASP A 28 21.85 -3.41 -4.57
CA ASP A 28 21.49 -2.43 -3.53
C ASP A 28 21.15 -3.10 -2.19
N GLY A 29 21.95 -4.11 -1.81
CA GLY A 29 21.80 -4.86 -0.57
C GLY A 29 20.79 -6.03 -0.61
N ASN A 30 19.97 -6.16 -1.65
CA ASN A 30 19.00 -7.25 -1.83
C ASN A 30 19.61 -8.44 -2.55
N ASP A 31 19.29 -9.64 -2.09
CA ASP A 31 19.73 -10.88 -2.74
C ASP A 31 19.00 -11.07 -4.07
N ILE A 32 19.76 -11.49 -5.10
CA ILE A 32 19.27 -11.74 -6.46
C ILE A 32 19.56 -13.18 -6.82
N ASP A 33 18.56 -13.87 -7.32
CA ASP A 33 18.71 -15.26 -7.75
C ASP A 33 19.66 -15.39 -8.93
N VAL A 34 20.58 -16.34 -8.85
CA VAL A 34 21.53 -16.70 -9.91
C VAL A 34 21.21 -18.10 -10.39
N ILE A 35 20.85 -18.23 -11.66
CA ILE A 35 20.53 -19.50 -12.31
C ILE A 35 21.55 -19.76 -13.41
N ASN A 36 22.36 -20.80 -13.27
CA ASN A 36 23.41 -21.15 -14.24
C ASN A 36 24.37 -19.97 -14.53
N GLY A 37 24.73 -19.20 -13.52
CA GLY A 37 25.62 -18.05 -13.66
C GLY A 37 24.96 -16.80 -14.27
N VAL A 38 23.65 -16.83 -14.52
CA VAL A 38 22.89 -15.69 -15.06
C VAL A 38 21.99 -15.10 -13.98
N PHE A 39 21.92 -13.79 -13.91
CA PHE A 39 20.98 -13.06 -13.06
C PHE A 39 20.22 -11.98 -13.84
N SER A 40 19.06 -11.60 -13.31
CA SER A 40 18.21 -10.55 -13.89
C SER A 40 17.62 -9.69 -12.77
N ILE A 41 17.70 -8.36 -12.94
CA ILE A 41 17.19 -7.37 -12.00
C ILE A 41 16.23 -6.48 -12.78
N THR A 42 14.93 -6.51 -12.45
CA THR A 42 13.93 -5.62 -13.04
C THR A 42 13.53 -4.58 -12.01
N LYS A 43 13.67 -3.30 -12.37
CA LYS A 43 13.29 -2.16 -11.52
C LYS A 43 12.61 -1.08 -12.36
N PHE A 44 11.79 -0.28 -11.71
CA PHE A 44 11.26 0.97 -12.26
C PHE A 44 11.99 2.15 -11.63
N SER A 45 12.32 3.17 -12.39
CA SER A 45 12.80 4.45 -11.86
C SER A 45 12.20 5.63 -12.63
N PRO A 46 11.72 6.69 -11.95
CA PRO A 46 11.27 7.92 -12.58
C PRO A 46 12.42 8.86 -12.96
N VAL A 47 13.64 8.59 -12.50
CA VAL A 47 14.83 9.41 -12.69
C VAL A 47 16.05 8.54 -12.98
N ASP A 48 17.13 9.19 -13.45
CA ASP A 48 18.43 8.53 -13.56
C ASP A 48 18.80 7.90 -12.21
N THR A 49 19.27 6.67 -12.25
CA THR A 49 19.58 5.92 -11.03
C THR A 49 20.85 5.09 -11.18
N GLU A 50 21.44 4.71 -10.06
CA GLU A 50 22.61 3.84 -10.01
C GLU A 50 22.26 2.59 -9.22
N ILE A 51 22.68 1.44 -9.73
CA ILE A 51 22.48 0.13 -9.07
C ILE A 51 23.85 -0.44 -8.69
N ASN A 52 24.06 -0.67 -7.40
CA ASN A 52 25.28 -1.29 -6.90
C ASN A 52 25.12 -2.81 -6.86
N ILE A 53 25.81 -3.51 -7.75
CA ILE A 53 25.78 -4.98 -7.83
C ILE A 53 27.05 -5.54 -7.18
N ILE A 54 26.87 -6.45 -6.23
CA ILE A 54 27.94 -7.13 -5.51
C ILE A 54 27.83 -8.64 -5.76
N ALA A 55 28.87 -9.24 -6.31
CA ALA A 55 29.01 -10.69 -6.38
C ALA A 55 29.85 -11.16 -5.20
N ILE A 56 29.44 -12.28 -4.57
CA ILE A 56 30.09 -12.88 -3.41
C ILE A 56 30.26 -14.37 -3.69
N ASP A 57 31.49 -14.89 -3.62
CA ASP A 57 31.73 -16.31 -3.74
C ASP A 57 31.49 -17.07 -2.42
N GLU A 58 31.59 -18.39 -2.42
CA GLU A 58 31.37 -19.21 -1.23
C GLU A 58 32.45 -19.04 -0.13
N TRP A 59 33.59 -18.42 -0.43
CA TRP A 59 34.64 -18.07 0.52
C TRP A 59 34.55 -16.63 1.03
N GLY A 60 33.58 -15.85 0.55
CA GLY A 60 33.34 -14.48 0.97
C GLY A 60 34.14 -13.42 0.20
N ASN A 61 34.85 -13.80 -0.88
CA ASN A 61 35.47 -12.81 -1.76
C ASN A 61 34.38 -12.02 -2.51
N THR A 62 34.61 -10.74 -2.73
CA THR A 62 33.59 -9.85 -3.32
C THR A 62 34.11 -9.15 -4.55
N SER A 63 33.25 -9.02 -5.55
CA SER A 63 33.42 -8.14 -6.70
C SER A 63 32.23 -7.17 -6.79
N LYS A 64 32.48 -5.89 -7.07
CA LYS A 64 31.47 -4.83 -7.10
C LYS A 64 31.39 -4.19 -8.47
N LYS A 65 30.17 -3.89 -8.93
CA LYS A 65 29.92 -3.16 -10.17
C LYS A 65 28.81 -2.16 -9.98
N LEU A 66 29.08 -0.89 -10.29
CA LEU A 66 28.08 0.16 -10.33
C LEU A 66 27.51 0.25 -11.76
N VAL A 67 26.20 0.11 -11.90
CA VAL A 67 25.49 0.23 -13.18
C VAL A 67 24.69 1.54 -13.14
N LYS A 68 25.01 2.45 -14.05
CA LYS A 68 24.28 3.71 -14.22
C LYS A 68 23.17 3.53 -15.24
N ILE A 69 21.97 3.88 -14.87
CA ILE A 69 20.79 3.85 -15.71
C ILE A 69 20.36 5.28 -16.00
N ASN A 70 20.44 5.68 -17.24
CA ASN A 70 19.97 6.98 -17.69
C ASN A 70 18.54 6.80 -18.22
N ILE A 71 17.59 7.46 -17.61
CA ILE A 71 16.18 7.46 -18.03
C ILE A 71 15.99 8.57 -19.06
N ASN A 72 15.96 8.20 -20.34
CA ASN A 72 15.61 9.14 -21.39
C ASN A 72 14.14 9.55 -21.24
N LYS A 73 13.90 10.70 -20.64
CA LYS A 73 12.57 11.32 -20.68
C LYS A 73 12.35 11.78 -22.13
N ASN A 74 11.50 11.07 -22.87
CA ASN A 74 11.01 11.58 -24.14
C ASN A 74 10.21 12.86 -23.86
N THR A 75 10.86 14.02 -24.02
CA THR A 75 10.30 15.36 -23.78
C THR A 75 9.17 15.73 -24.77
N ASN A 76 8.74 14.82 -25.62
CA ASN A 76 7.64 15.02 -26.58
C ASN A 76 6.28 14.49 -26.12
N THR A 77 6.16 13.95 -24.91
CA THR A 77 4.86 13.82 -24.30
C THR A 77 4.52 15.17 -23.70
N THR A 78 3.62 15.93 -24.33
CA THR A 78 2.87 16.98 -23.65
C THR A 78 2.43 16.41 -22.33
N VAL A 79 3.07 16.82 -21.24
CA VAL A 79 2.65 16.50 -19.87
C VAL A 79 1.21 16.98 -19.81
N LYS A 80 0.26 16.04 -19.95
CA LYS A 80 -1.14 16.36 -19.75
C LYS A 80 -1.21 16.71 -18.28
N LYS A 81 -1.20 18.02 -18.00
CA LYS A 81 -1.31 18.53 -16.63
C LYS A 81 -2.53 17.82 -16.05
N LEU A 82 -2.31 16.94 -15.08
CA LEU A 82 -3.40 16.26 -14.41
C LEU A 82 -4.29 17.37 -13.85
N GLU A 83 -5.55 17.42 -14.28
CA GLU A 83 -6.48 18.34 -13.69
C GLU A 83 -6.64 17.96 -12.21
N PRO A 84 -6.62 18.94 -11.31
CA PRO A 84 -6.84 18.67 -9.90
C PRO A 84 -8.13 17.87 -9.73
N LEU A 85 -8.12 16.87 -8.88
CA LEU A 85 -9.32 16.15 -8.50
C LEU A 85 -10.35 17.17 -7.98
N ASN A 86 -11.53 17.19 -8.60
CA ASN A 86 -12.61 18.10 -8.22
C ASN A 86 -13.90 17.33 -7.98
N PRO A 87 -14.24 17.03 -6.72
CA PRO A 87 -15.44 16.27 -6.38
C PRO A 87 -16.74 16.98 -6.78
N THR A 88 -16.70 18.31 -6.98
CA THR A 88 -17.92 19.09 -7.33
C THR A 88 -18.34 18.97 -8.78
N LEU A 89 -17.46 18.46 -9.67
CA LEU A 89 -17.77 18.29 -11.10
C LEU A 89 -18.74 17.15 -11.37
N ILE A 90 -18.83 16.17 -10.48
CA ILE A 90 -19.70 15.01 -10.63
C ILE A 90 -20.71 15.02 -9.49
N LYS A 91 -21.99 15.06 -9.83
CA LYS A 91 -23.07 14.96 -8.85
C LYS A 91 -23.91 13.76 -9.19
N SER A 92 -24.04 12.84 -8.25
CA SER A 92 -25.01 11.76 -8.33
C SER A 92 -26.13 11.95 -7.34
N ASN A 93 -27.26 11.29 -7.61
CA ASN A 93 -28.37 11.28 -6.65
C ASN A 93 -27.93 10.52 -5.40
N GLN A 94 -28.31 11.03 -4.23
CA GLN A 94 -28.07 10.33 -2.97
C GLN A 94 -28.88 9.04 -2.90
N GLU A 95 -28.21 7.95 -2.53
CA GLU A 95 -28.82 6.64 -2.39
C GLU A 95 -28.78 6.19 -0.93
N SER A 96 -29.94 5.86 -0.38
CA SER A 96 -30.08 5.47 1.04
C SER A 96 -29.48 4.11 1.36
N ASN A 97 -29.15 3.30 0.34
CA ASN A 97 -28.54 1.98 0.49
C ASN A 97 -27.00 2.02 0.44
N LYS A 98 -26.38 3.17 0.29
CA LYS A 98 -24.92 3.34 0.32
C LYS A 98 -24.46 3.77 1.69
N VAL A 99 -23.37 3.16 2.15
CA VAL A 99 -22.70 3.46 3.43
C VAL A 99 -21.20 3.58 3.19
N ALA A 100 -20.54 4.55 3.82
CA ALA A 100 -19.10 4.73 3.72
C ALA A 100 -18.43 4.83 5.09
N LEU A 101 -17.31 4.13 5.27
CA LEU A 101 -16.37 4.30 6.36
C LEU A 101 -15.07 4.85 5.78
N ILE A 102 -14.64 6.01 6.27
CA ILE A 102 -13.46 6.72 5.78
C ILE A 102 -12.50 6.93 6.94
N ILE A 103 -11.26 6.47 6.79
CA ILE A 103 -10.23 6.55 7.82
C ILE A 103 -9.01 7.22 7.19
N GLY A 104 -8.53 8.30 7.82
CA GLY A 104 -7.30 8.99 7.47
C GLY A 104 -6.42 9.19 8.69
N ILE A 105 -5.21 8.66 8.68
CA ILE A 105 -4.29 8.74 9.82
C ILE A 105 -2.96 9.29 9.32
N GLU A 106 -2.71 10.54 9.62
CA GLU A 106 -1.45 11.23 9.32
C GLU A 106 -0.52 11.23 10.53
N ASN A 107 -1.07 11.53 11.73
CA ASN A 107 -0.31 11.68 12.94
C ASN A 107 -0.54 10.52 13.89
N TYR A 108 0.47 9.69 14.05
CA TYR A 108 0.50 8.54 14.93
C TYR A 108 1.09 8.90 16.30
N SER A 109 0.85 8.07 17.34
CA SER A 109 1.39 8.29 18.68
C SER A 109 2.89 8.01 18.74
N ASP A 110 3.33 6.86 18.19
CA ASP A 110 4.66 6.32 18.42
C ASP A 110 5.42 5.92 17.16
N ILE A 111 4.84 6.17 15.98
CA ILE A 111 5.47 5.86 14.69
C ILE A 111 5.45 7.08 13.77
N PRO A 112 6.31 7.12 12.73
CA PRO A 112 6.39 8.26 11.81
C PRO A 112 5.06 8.63 11.19
N LYS A 113 4.88 9.90 10.86
CA LYS A 113 3.68 10.39 10.20
C LYS A 113 3.54 9.88 8.76
N VAL A 114 2.31 9.93 8.23
CA VAL A 114 1.99 9.67 6.82
C VAL A 114 1.47 10.96 6.20
N SER A 115 2.31 11.67 5.47
CA SER A 115 1.94 12.95 4.84
C SER A 115 0.72 12.79 3.93
N TYR A 116 -0.21 13.74 4.03
CA TYR A 116 -1.45 13.87 3.24
C TYR A 116 -2.58 12.86 3.51
N ALA A 117 -2.42 11.90 4.42
CA ALA A 117 -3.47 10.91 4.68
C ALA A 117 -4.79 11.53 5.16
N ASN A 118 -4.71 12.62 5.93
CA ASN A 118 -5.89 13.37 6.37
C ASN A 118 -6.58 14.11 5.23
N ASP A 119 -5.82 14.67 4.30
CA ASP A 119 -6.37 15.38 3.16
C ASP A 119 -6.98 14.41 2.16
N ASP A 120 -6.33 13.26 1.91
CA ASP A 120 -6.87 12.18 1.09
C ASP A 120 -8.23 11.70 1.62
N ALA A 121 -8.36 11.51 2.93
CA ALA A 121 -9.62 11.13 3.56
C ALA A 121 -10.71 12.21 3.42
N LYS A 122 -10.37 13.50 3.56
CA LYS A 122 -11.31 14.60 3.35
C LYS A 122 -11.77 14.69 1.90
N PHE A 123 -10.84 14.60 0.93
CA PHE A 123 -11.18 14.55 -0.48
C PHE A 123 -12.07 13.34 -0.81
N PHE A 124 -11.75 12.18 -0.25
CA PHE A 124 -12.58 11.01 -0.45
C PHE A 124 -13.99 11.17 0.14
N PHE A 125 -14.11 11.83 1.29
CA PHE A 125 -15.42 12.18 1.87
C PHE A 125 -16.26 13.03 0.90
N GLU A 126 -15.66 14.04 0.27
CA GLU A 126 -16.34 14.87 -0.73
C GLU A 126 -16.75 14.04 -1.95
N TYR A 127 -15.89 13.16 -2.46
CA TYR A 127 -16.24 12.23 -3.53
C TYR A 127 -17.36 11.25 -3.14
N ALA A 128 -17.30 10.71 -1.94
CA ALA A 128 -18.32 9.78 -1.44
C ALA A 128 -19.70 10.46 -1.40
N SER A 129 -19.76 11.71 -0.91
CA SER A 129 -21.02 12.44 -0.76
C SER A 129 -21.55 13.00 -2.08
N THR A 130 -20.69 13.43 -3.01
CA THR A 130 -21.11 14.07 -4.27
C THR A 130 -21.20 13.09 -5.42
N ALA A 131 -20.07 12.43 -5.76
CA ALA A 131 -19.96 11.60 -6.95
C ALA A 131 -20.47 10.16 -6.72
N LEU A 132 -20.23 9.58 -5.54
CA LEU A 132 -20.70 8.23 -5.23
C LEU A 132 -22.12 8.22 -4.64
N GLY A 133 -22.69 9.39 -4.31
CA GLY A 133 -24.06 9.53 -3.85
C GLY A 133 -24.34 8.95 -2.47
N VAL A 134 -23.35 8.87 -1.59
CA VAL A 134 -23.54 8.43 -0.21
C VAL A 134 -24.10 9.59 0.60
N SER A 135 -25.27 9.41 1.26
CA SER A 135 -25.81 10.42 2.17
C SER A 135 -24.83 10.69 3.31
N SER A 136 -24.65 11.94 3.71
CA SER A 136 -23.75 12.35 4.81
C SER A 136 -24.06 11.61 6.12
N ASP A 137 -25.33 11.28 6.39
CA ASP A 137 -25.76 10.51 7.56
C ASP A 137 -25.30 9.04 7.51
N ASN A 138 -24.88 8.58 6.34
CA ASN A 138 -24.34 7.23 6.10
C ASN A 138 -22.84 7.23 5.88
N ILE A 139 -22.16 8.35 6.13
CA ILE A 139 -20.69 8.42 6.11
C ILE A 139 -20.17 8.53 7.54
N LYS A 140 -19.23 7.68 7.89
CA LYS A 140 -18.45 7.82 9.10
C LYS A 140 -17.01 8.10 8.72
N MET A 141 -16.48 9.25 9.15
CA MET A 141 -15.08 9.61 8.96
C MET A 141 -14.35 9.63 10.30
N LEU A 142 -13.17 9.04 10.34
CA LEU A 142 -12.25 9.01 11.48
C LEU A 142 -10.90 9.60 11.03
N ILE A 143 -10.42 10.60 11.73
CA ILE A 143 -9.16 11.31 11.43
C ILE A 143 -8.26 11.26 12.68
N ASP A 144 -7.00 10.87 12.51
CA ASP A 144 -5.97 10.88 13.57
C ASP A 144 -6.49 10.28 14.90
N LYS A 145 -6.58 11.10 15.95
CA LYS A 145 -6.96 10.67 17.33
C LYS A 145 -8.35 10.01 17.39
N ASP A 146 -9.22 10.24 16.41
CA ASP A 146 -10.52 9.57 16.33
C ASP A 146 -10.39 8.17 15.72
N ALA A 147 -9.25 7.84 15.13
CA ALA A 147 -8.98 6.57 14.46
C ALA A 147 -8.13 5.61 15.32
N THR A 148 -8.40 5.55 16.63
CA THR A 148 -7.77 4.58 17.54
C THR A 148 -8.26 3.15 17.27
N TYR A 149 -7.50 2.15 17.72
CA TYR A 149 -7.88 0.74 17.63
C TYR A 149 -9.28 0.48 18.19
N ILE A 150 -9.58 1.06 19.37
CA ILE A 150 -10.87 0.90 20.02
C ILE A 150 -11.99 1.56 19.21
N GLU A 151 -11.79 2.79 18.72
CA GLU A 151 -12.82 3.50 17.98
C GLU A 151 -13.11 2.83 16.62
N ILE A 152 -12.09 2.42 15.88
CA ILE A 152 -12.28 1.66 14.64
C ILE A 152 -13.11 0.38 14.92
N ASN A 153 -12.76 -0.39 15.95
CA ASN A 153 -13.51 -1.59 16.31
C ASN A 153 -14.96 -1.30 16.73
N LYS A 154 -15.23 -0.18 17.42
CA LYS A 154 -16.60 0.24 17.74
C LYS A 154 -17.40 0.52 16.46
N ILE A 155 -16.77 1.20 15.49
CA ILE A 155 -17.42 1.47 14.20
C ILE A 155 -17.71 0.17 13.46
N LEU A 156 -16.75 -0.73 13.33
CA LEU A 156 -16.93 -2.01 12.66
C LEU A 156 -18.05 -2.85 13.31
N LYS A 157 -18.04 -2.96 14.64
CA LYS A 157 -18.93 -3.89 15.37
C LYS A 157 -20.31 -3.31 15.71
N LYS A 158 -20.44 -1.99 15.81
CA LYS A 158 -21.69 -1.35 16.22
C LYS A 158 -22.28 -0.49 15.10
N TRP A 159 -21.55 0.51 14.62
CA TRP A 159 -22.10 1.46 13.65
C TRP A 159 -22.39 0.80 12.31
N LEU A 160 -21.44 0.08 11.71
CA LEU A 160 -21.67 -0.63 10.45
C LEU A 160 -22.83 -1.64 10.58
N LYS A 161 -22.88 -2.37 11.69
CA LYS A 161 -23.99 -3.30 11.95
C LYS A 161 -25.37 -2.60 11.98
N SER A 162 -25.43 -1.36 12.45
CA SER A 162 -26.68 -0.58 12.46
C SER A 162 -27.06 0.00 11.10
N LYS A 163 -26.08 0.20 10.20
CA LYS A 163 -26.26 0.83 8.89
C LYS A 163 -26.42 -0.20 7.76
N ILE A 164 -25.79 -1.34 7.85
CA ILE A 164 -25.84 -2.36 6.79
C ILE A 164 -27.15 -3.14 6.86
N LYS A 165 -27.87 -3.13 5.73
CA LYS A 165 -29.03 -3.97 5.48
C LYS A 165 -28.56 -5.15 4.62
N PRO A 166 -28.60 -6.40 5.13
CA PRO A 166 -28.09 -7.57 4.41
C PRO A 166 -28.63 -7.70 2.99
N GLY A 167 -27.74 -7.92 2.03
CA GLY A 167 -28.06 -8.07 0.61
C GLY A 167 -28.52 -6.80 -0.11
N LYS A 168 -28.57 -5.63 0.58
CA LYS A 168 -29.07 -4.38 0.01
C LYS A 168 -28.11 -3.23 0.05
N THR A 169 -27.19 -3.21 1.04
CA THR A 169 -26.25 -2.09 1.24
C THR A 169 -25.00 -2.27 0.40
N ASP A 170 -24.64 -1.25 -0.35
CA ASP A 170 -23.33 -1.09 -0.97
C ASP A 170 -22.42 -0.35 0.00
N LEU A 171 -21.39 -1.07 0.50
CA LEU A 171 -20.44 -0.56 1.49
C LEU A 171 -19.17 -0.07 0.79
N ILE A 172 -18.69 1.10 1.19
CA ILE A 172 -17.44 1.69 0.73
C ILE A 172 -16.52 1.87 1.95
N ILE A 173 -15.30 1.41 1.86
CA ILE A 173 -14.28 1.60 2.90
C ILE A 173 -13.06 2.24 2.28
N PHE A 174 -12.67 3.38 2.80
CA PHE A 174 -11.44 4.09 2.46
C PHE A 174 -10.53 4.11 3.67
N TYR A 175 -9.26 3.80 3.46
CA TYR A 175 -8.22 3.91 4.47
C TYR A 175 -6.98 4.53 3.84
N ALA A 176 -6.50 5.63 4.43
CA ALA A 176 -5.21 6.24 4.15
C ALA A 176 -4.37 6.27 5.44
N GLY A 177 -3.17 5.69 5.38
CA GLY A 177 -2.32 5.57 6.57
C GLY A 177 -1.27 4.46 6.44
N HIS A 178 -0.62 4.12 7.55
CA HIS A 178 0.34 3.02 7.57
C HIS A 178 -0.32 1.65 7.46
N GLY A 179 0.32 0.80 6.67
CA GLY A 179 0.13 -0.64 6.69
C GLY A 179 1.43 -1.36 7.07
N LEU A 180 1.31 -2.55 7.58
CA LEU A 180 2.46 -3.39 7.91
C LEU A 180 2.13 -4.86 7.69
N ALA A 181 3.08 -5.64 7.15
CA ALA A 181 2.97 -7.08 7.09
C ALA A 181 3.46 -7.72 8.39
N SER A 182 2.91 -8.87 8.75
CA SER A 182 3.45 -9.70 9.84
C SER A 182 4.89 -10.14 9.53
N LYS A 183 5.66 -10.47 10.57
CA LYS A 183 7.06 -10.92 10.43
C LYS A 183 7.22 -12.16 9.53
N ASP A 184 6.19 -13.00 9.44
CA ASP A 184 6.15 -14.18 8.57
C ASP A 184 5.51 -13.92 7.19
N ASN A 185 5.18 -12.65 6.88
CA ASN A 185 4.56 -12.20 5.63
C ASN A 185 3.21 -12.86 5.27
N LYS A 186 2.48 -13.40 6.26
CA LYS A 186 1.21 -14.08 6.00
C LYS A 186 -0.02 -13.23 6.26
N GLU A 187 0.13 -12.15 7.01
CA GLU A 187 -0.98 -11.27 7.41
C GLU A 187 -0.63 -9.81 7.14
N LEU A 188 -1.60 -9.06 6.64
CA LEU A 188 -1.50 -7.62 6.42
C LEU A 188 -2.31 -6.87 7.45
N TYR A 189 -1.75 -5.81 7.98
CA TYR A 189 -2.36 -4.99 9.02
C TYR A 189 -2.51 -3.54 8.55
N LEU A 190 -3.62 -2.92 8.90
CA LEU A 190 -3.83 -1.48 8.87
C LEU A 190 -3.56 -0.96 10.27
N LEU A 191 -2.73 0.08 10.41
CA LEU A 191 -2.30 0.60 11.70
C LEU A 191 -3.25 1.71 12.18
N PRO A 192 -3.98 1.53 13.30
CA PRO A 192 -4.68 2.61 13.98
C PRO A 192 -3.72 3.67 14.51
N GLN A 193 -4.23 4.83 14.88
CA GLN A 193 -3.45 5.97 15.36
C GLN A 193 -2.58 5.64 16.60
N ASP A 194 -3.06 4.74 17.44
CA ASP A 194 -2.43 4.24 18.67
C ASP A 194 -1.79 2.85 18.50
N ALA A 195 -1.45 2.47 17.27
CA ALA A 195 -0.85 1.16 16.99
C ALA A 195 0.58 1.07 17.51
N ASP A 196 0.91 -0.07 18.10
CA ASP A 196 2.26 -0.49 18.43
C ASP A 196 2.73 -1.52 17.39
N PRO A 197 3.75 -1.21 16.57
CA PRO A 197 4.24 -2.11 15.52
C PRO A 197 4.80 -3.45 16.03
N ASP A 198 5.23 -3.52 17.29
CA ASP A 198 5.71 -4.76 17.91
C ASP A 198 4.56 -5.67 18.37
N LEU A 199 3.36 -5.10 18.53
CA LEU A 199 2.16 -5.75 19.06
C LEU A 199 1.01 -5.81 18.05
N LEU A 200 1.30 -5.99 16.74
CA LEU A 200 0.31 -5.93 15.66
C LEU A 200 -0.96 -6.77 15.89
N SER A 201 -0.82 -7.94 16.49
CA SER A 201 -1.95 -8.85 16.69
C SER A 201 -3.05 -8.30 17.61
N ILE A 202 -2.71 -7.32 18.49
CA ILE A 202 -3.61 -6.72 19.47
C ILE A 202 -3.78 -5.21 19.33
N SER A 203 -2.91 -4.53 18.59
CA SER A 203 -2.94 -3.06 18.40
C SER A 203 -3.30 -2.65 16.98
N ALA A 204 -3.33 -3.59 16.00
CA ALA A 204 -3.58 -3.30 14.60
C ALA A 204 -4.79 -4.06 14.04
N ILE A 205 -5.35 -3.56 12.94
CA ILE A 205 -6.50 -4.16 12.26
C ILE A 205 -5.98 -5.14 11.20
N SER A 206 -6.09 -6.45 11.47
CA SER A 206 -5.82 -7.47 10.46
C SER A 206 -6.80 -7.35 9.29
N ARG A 207 -6.30 -7.32 8.06
CA ARG A 207 -7.15 -7.24 6.85
C ARG A 207 -8.02 -8.48 6.70
N THR A 208 -7.49 -9.65 6.98
CA THR A 208 -8.24 -10.91 6.93
C THR A 208 -9.40 -10.90 7.93
N LYS A 209 -9.17 -10.40 9.15
CA LYS A 209 -10.25 -10.27 10.15
C LYS A 209 -11.26 -9.20 9.73
N LEU A 210 -10.81 -8.08 9.18
CA LEU A 210 -11.68 -7.02 8.66
C LEU A 210 -12.64 -7.56 7.60
N PHE A 211 -12.12 -8.31 6.62
CA PHE A 211 -12.94 -8.90 5.57
C PHE A 211 -13.98 -9.86 6.13
N LYS A 212 -13.60 -10.74 7.07
CA LYS A 212 -14.54 -11.67 7.73
C LYS A 212 -15.62 -10.94 8.53
N GLU A 213 -15.27 -9.89 9.29
CA GLU A 213 -16.24 -9.11 10.05
C GLU A 213 -17.26 -8.41 9.15
N ILE A 214 -16.83 -7.92 7.99
CA ILE A 214 -17.73 -7.30 7.01
C ILE A 214 -18.57 -8.34 6.27
N GLU A 215 -17.99 -9.48 5.89
CA GLU A 215 -18.73 -10.58 5.25
C GLU A 215 -19.90 -11.07 6.11
N ILE A 216 -19.71 -11.15 7.43
CA ILE A 216 -20.77 -11.53 8.40
C ILE A 216 -21.96 -10.56 8.35
N LEU A 217 -21.73 -9.27 8.04
CA LEU A 217 -22.80 -8.28 7.91
C LEU A 217 -23.60 -8.42 6.61
N LYS A 218 -23.10 -9.23 5.66
CA LYS A 218 -23.72 -9.54 4.37
C LYS A 218 -24.09 -8.30 3.55
N PRO A 219 -23.19 -7.33 3.33
CA PRO A 219 -23.47 -6.25 2.38
C PRO A 219 -23.75 -6.81 0.99
N LYS A 220 -24.45 -6.06 0.13
CA LYS A 220 -24.65 -6.44 -1.26
C LYS A 220 -23.32 -6.43 -2.01
N THR A 221 -22.56 -5.34 -1.86
CA THR A 221 -21.19 -5.19 -2.35
C THR A 221 -20.33 -4.51 -1.30
N THR A 222 -19.02 -4.74 -1.33
CA THR A 222 -18.05 -3.96 -0.55
C THR A 222 -16.91 -3.52 -1.46
N THR A 223 -16.62 -2.22 -1.46
CA THR A 223 -15.48 -1.66 -2.18
C THR A 223 -14.49 -1.08 -1.19
N PHE A 224 -13.25 -1.56 -1.24
CA PHE A 224 -12.14 -1.07 -0.43
C PHE A 224 -11.22 -0.20 -1.28
N PHE A 225 -10.79 0.90 -0.71
CA PHE A 225 -9.71 1.75 -1.20
C PHE A 225 -8.63 1.81 -0.13
N PHE A 226 -7.50 1.16 -0.37
CA PHE A 226 -6.36 1.16 0.53
C PHE A 226 -5.23 2.02 -0.02
N ASP A 227 -5.00 3.13 0.61
CA ASP A 227 -3.84 3.99 0.38
C ASP A 227 -2.83 3.78 1.52
N ALA A 228 -2.22 2.61 1.50
CA ALA A 228 -1.29 2.13 2.50
C ALA A 228 -0.18 1.30 1.87
N CYS A 229 1.05 1.44 2.43
CA CYS A 229 2.19 0.61 2.11
C CYS A 229 2.36 -0.45 3.19
N TYR A 230 2.76 -1.67 2.82
CA TYR A 230 2.95 -2.77 3.77
C TYR A 230 4.42 -3.16 3.96
N THR A 231 5.35 -2.41 3.36
CA THR A 231 6.79 -2.72 3.32
C THR A 231 7.56 -2.32 4.59
N GLY A 232 6.88 -1.69 5.55
CA GLY A 232 7.53 -1.21 6.78
C GLY A 232 8.25 0.15 6.63
N SER A 233 8.07 0.84 5.49
CA SER A 233 8.54 2.21 5.26
C SER A 233 7.37 3.17 5.12
N SER A 234 7.53 4.40 5.61
CA SER A 234 6.56 5.47 5.41
C SER A 234 6.65 6.05 3.98
N ARG A 235 5.69 6.90 3.60
CA ARG A 235 5.74 7.68 2.35
C ARG A 235 6.95 8.62 2.26
N ASP A 236 7.51 9.01 3.39
CA ASP A 236 8.65 9.91 3.52
C ASP A 236 9.97 9.15 3.71
N ASP A 237 10.03 7.86 3.34
CA ASP A 237 11.18 6.94 3.43
C ASP A 237 11.67 6.69 4.88
N GLU A 238 10.90 7.04 5.90
CA GLU A 238 11.21 6.72 7.28
C GLU A 238 10.76 5.28 7.62
N LEU A 239 11.58 4.56 8.39
CA LEU A 239 11.23 3.21 8.84
C LEU A 239 10.18 3.28 9.95
N ILE A 240 9.12 2.50 9.82
CA ILE A 240 8.05 2.39 10.84
C ILE A 240 8.58 1.71 12.12
N MET A 241 9.59 0.84 11.97
CA MET A 241 10.28 0.17 13.09
C MET A 241 11.77 0.38 12.94
N ALA A 242 12.45 0.79 14.02
CA ALA A 242 13.89 1.07 14.04
C ALA A 242 14.76 -0.13 13.63
N ASP A 243 14.29 -1.35 13.88
CA ASP A 243 14.96 -2.62 13.54
C ASP A 243 14.33 -3.35 12.35
N ALA A 244 13.35 -2.73 11.67
CA ALA A 244 12.69 -3.36 10.54
C ALA A 244 13.63 -3.36 9.33
N ARG A 245 14.08 -4.53 8.93
CA ARG A 245 14.52 -4.71 7.56
C ARG A 245 13.32 -4.52 6.65
N PRO A 246 13.47 -3.83 5.50
CA PRO A 246 12.37 -3.74 4.53
C PRO A 246 11.80 -5.13 4.27
N ILE A 247 10.56 -5.35 4.65
CA ILE A 247 9.90 -6.65 4.50
C ILE A 247 9.56 -6.78 3.02
N ARG A 248 10.15 -7.75 2.34
CA ARG A 248 9.74 -8.11 0.99
C ARG A 248 8.49 -8.99 1.11
N ILE A 249 7.33 -8.41 0.87
CA ILE A 249 6.09 -9.20 0.79
C ILE A 249 6.19 -10.01 -0.50
N LEU A 250 6.18 -11.33 -0.38
CA LEU A 250 6.02 -12.23 -1.51
C LEU A 250 4.57 -12.12 -1.99
N ASP A 251 4.35 -12.23 -3.31
CA ASP A 251 3.03 -12.09 -3.95
C ASP A 251 1.97 -13.12 -3.48
N ASP A 252 2.32 -13.97 -2.51
CA ASP A 252 1.52 -15.11 -2.02
C ASP A 252 0.77 -14.85 -0.71
N VAL A 253 0.47 -13.59 -0.35
CA VAL A 253 -0.50 -13.37 0.75
C VAL A 253 -1.87 -13.80 0.27
N ASN A 254 -2.23 -15.03 0.62
CA ASN A 254 -3.47 -15.68 0.19
C ASN A 254 -4.65 -15.12 1.01
N GLU A 255 -5.10 -13.90 0.68
CA GLU A 255 -6.32 -13.34 1.26
C GLU A 255 -7.54 -13.98 0.58
N ASN A 256 -8.35 -14.71 1.36
CA ASN A 256 -9.66 -15.15 0.88
C ASN A 256 -10.59 -13.94 0.76
N ILE A 257 -10.61 -13.35 -0.43
CA ILE A 257 -11.46 -12.18 -0.73
C ILE A 257 -12.83 -12.69 -1.16
N PRO A 258 -13.93 -12.33 -0.46
CA PRO A 258 -15.29 -12.68 -0.88
C PRO A 258 -15.62 -12.16 -2.28
N GLU A 259 -16.42 -12.92 -3.05
CA GLU A 259 -16.75 -12.59 -4.45
C GLU A 259 -17.40 -11.21 -4.65
N ASN A 260 -18.14 -10.73 -3.64
CA ASN A 260 -18.79 -9.42 -3.66
C ASN A 260 -17.90 -8.27 -3.14
N PHE A 261 -16.58 -8.52 -2.95
CA PHE A 261 -15.62 -7.52 -2.54
C PHE A 261 -14.77 -7.08 -3.73
N THR A 262 -14.51 -5.78 -3.80
CA THR A 262 -13.58 -5.17 -4.75
C THR A 262 -12.53 -4.38 -3.98
N ILE A 263 -11.26 -4.57 -4.30
CA ILE A 263 -10.15 -3.90 -3.61
C ILE A 263 -9.37 -3.06 -4.62
N PHE A 264 -9.25 -1.77 -4.33
CA PHE A 264 -8.31 -0.86 -4.97
C PHE A 264 -7.18 -0.58 -3.98
N SER A 265 -5.94 -0.73 -4.42
CA SER A 265 -4.77 -0.41 -3.62
C SER A 265 -3.89 0.57 -4.39
N ALA A 266 -3.38 1.59 -3.71
CA ALA A 266 -2.49 2.60 -4.30
C ALA A 266 -1.16 1.99 -4.75
N THR A 267 -0.75 0.87 -4.13
CA THR A 267 0.49 0.17 -4.45
C THR A 267 0.27 -1.33 -4.56
N LYS A 268 1.15 -2.02 -5.28
CA LYS A 268 1.33 -3.46 -5.11
C LYS A 268 1.93 -3.72 -3.73
N LEU A 269 1.73 -4.93 -3.20
CA LEU A 269 2.17 -5.29 -1.85
C LEU A 269 3.67 -5.08 -1.60
N ASN A 270 4.49 -5.09 -2.64
CA ASN A 270 5.95 -4.91 -2.61
C ASN A 270 6.41 -3.51 -3.06
N GLN A 271 5.53 -2.51 -3.13
CA GLN A 271 5.83 -1.15 -3.55
C GLN A 271 5.54 -0.15 -2.44
N ILE A 272 6.24 1.00 -2.46
CA ILE A 272 5.99 2.14 -1.59
C ILE A 272 5.08 3.12 -2.32
N ALA A 273 4.00 3.58 -1.67
CA ALA A 273 3.20 4.70 -2.18
C ALA A 273 3.97 5.99 -1.95
N SER A 274 4.18 6.77 -3.01
CA SER A 274 4.75 8.12 -2.90
C SER A 274 3.69 9.16 -3.21
N GLY A 275 3.66 10.24 -2.42
CA GLY A 275 2.80 11.39 -2.71
C GLY A 275 3.22 12.07 -4.02
N LEU A 276 2.26 12.54 -4.80
CA LEU A 276 2.52 13.47 -5.91
C LEU A 276 2.89 14.83 -5.29
N LYS A 277 4.09 15.32 -5.60
CA LYS A 277 4.54 16.68 -5.24
C LYS A 277 4.05 17.71 -6.25
#